data_1153fa860a02e654da21ffb75f8878d8
#
_entry.id   1153fa860a02e654da21ffb75f8878d8
#
_cell.length_a   1.000
_cell.length_b   1.000
_cell.length_c   1.000
_cell.angle_alpha   90.00
_cell.angle_beta   90.00
_cell.angle_gamma   90.00
#
_symmetry.space_group_name_H-M   'P 1'
#
loop_
_entity.id
_entity.type
_entity.pdbx_description
1 polymer ?
#
loop_
_entity_poly.entity_id
_entity_poly.type
_entity_poly.pdbx_seq_one_letter_code
_entity_poly.pdbx_strand_id
1 'polypeptide(L)'
;MKPIKHYKNKWDRFTIIMTTLVLIVITIAVIALYCEGGLWHQVTATVLLLFAIIPIFLRPLSTSYDGEKLIVRFLCYKKVYSLSQYTPVYIEHFSTTKAVRIFASGGYFGYWGIWRMHLNGRDRWDTLHSYTTSRKEDCILLMPKEESKHKVLLNADGRWFTTTD
;
A
#
# COMPACT_ATOMS: atom_id res chain seq x y z
N MET A 1 -3.77 -6.91 29.63
CA MET A 1 -3.88 -6.66 28.17
C MET A 1 -2.93 -5.52 27.82
N LYS A 2 -2.02 -5.72 26.86
CA LYS A 2 -1.17 -4.62 26.37
C LYS A 2 -2.06 -3.62 25.60
N PRO A 3 -1.85 -2.32 25.74
CA PRO A 3 -2.65 -1.33 25.01
C PRO A 3 -2.43 -1.50 23.50
N ILE A 4 -3.52 -1.52 22.73
CA ILE A 4 -3.45 -1.60 21.27
C ILE A 4 -2.94 -0.25 20.76
N LYS A 5 -1.79 -0.29 20.07
CA LYS A 5 -1.22 0.89 19.44
C LYS A 5 -1.82 1.05 18.04
N HIS A 6 -2.20 2.28 17.68
CA HIS A 6 -2.81 2.60 16.38
C HIS A 6 -1.96 3.60 15.62
N TYR A 7 -1.77 3.33 14.32
CA TYR A 7 -1.15 4.23 13.38
C TYR A 7 -2.11 4.49 12.21
N LYS A 8 -2.51 5.76 12.03
CA LYS A 8 -3.34 6.16 10.90
C LYS A 8 -2.43 6.48 9.72
N ASN A 9 -2.62 5.77 8.62
CA ASN A 9 -1.84 5.98 7.40
C ASN A 9 -2.11 7.38 6.82
N LYS A 10 -1.05 8.16 6.60
CA LYS A 10 -1.12 9.48 6.00
C LYS A 10 -0.68 9.40 4.54
N TRP A 11 -1.21 10.28 3.73
CA TRP A 11 -0.79 10.42 2.34
C TRP A 11 0.37 11.40 2.24
N ASP A 12 1.35 11.09 1.42
CA ASP A 12 2.34 12.07 1.03
C ASP A 12 1.81 13.01 -0.07
N ARG A 13 2.50 14.13 -0.27
CA ARG A 13 2.09 15.14 -1.28
C ARG A 13 2.02 14.54 -2.68
N PHE A 14 2.94 13.63 -3.01
CA PHE A 14 2.97 12.98 -4.31
C PHE A 14 1.73 12.10 -4.53
N THR A 15 1.36 11.31 -3.53
CA THR A 15 0.14 10.49 -3.56
C THR A 15 -1.11 11.34 -3.74
N ILE A 16 -1.20 12.48 -3.05
CA ILE A 16 -2.34 13.39 -3.19
C ILE A 16 -2.41 13.95 -4.62
N ILE A 17 -1.31 14.50 -5.12
CA ILE A 17 -1.25 15.10 -6.46
C ILE A 17 -1.59 14.06 -7.54
N MET A 18 -0.95 12.89 -7.50
CA MET A 18 -1.17 11.83 -8.48
C MET A 18 -2.60 11.30 -8.45
N THR A 19 -3.16 11.09 -7.25
CA THR A 19 -4.54 10.63 -7.12
C THR A 19 -5.52 11.66 -7.67
N THR A 20 -5.35 12.94 -7.33
CA THR A 20 -6.21 14.04 -7.82
C THR A 20 -6.13 14.17 -9.34
N LEU A 21 -4.91 14.17 -9.90
CA LEU A 21 -4.71 14.28 -11.35
C LEU A 21 -5.37 13.12 -12.11
N VAL A 22 -5.15 11.88 -11.67
CA VAL A 22 -5.76 10.70 -12.29
C VAL A 22 -7.28 10.74 -12.20
N LEU A 23 -7.84 11.14 -11.06
CA LEU A 23 -9.30 11.26 -10.91
C LEU A 23 -9.88 12.35 -11.84
N ILE A 24 -9.21 13.48 -11.98
CA ILE A 24 -9.65 14.55 -12.91
C ILE A 24 -9.66 14.02 -14.35
N VAL A 25 -8.57 13.36 -14.78
CA VAL A 25 -8.49 12.82 -16.15
C VAL A 25 -9.57 11.77 -16.41
N ILE A 26 -9.77 10.83 -15.46
CA ILE A 26 -10.84 9.82 -15.59
C ILE A 26 -12.22 10.49 -15.63
N THR A 27 -12.47 11.47 -14.78
CA THR A 27 -13.77 12.17 -14.75
C THR A 27 -14.06 12.85 -16.08
N ILE A 28 -13.08 13.57 -16.64
CA ILE A 28 -13.22 14.22 -17.95
C ILE A 28 -13.49 13.17 -19.04
N ALA A 29 -12.73 12.08 -19.07
CA ALA A 29 -12.91 11.01 -20.03
C ALA A 29 -14.29 10.34 -19.92
N VAL A 30 -14.76 10.08 -18.70
CA VAL A 30 -16.10 9.51 -18.45
C VAL A 30 -17.19 10.46 -18.96
N ILE A 31 -17.10 11.75 -18.65
CA ILE A 31 -18.08 12.75 -19.13
C ILE A 31 -18.09 12.81 -20.67
N ALA A 32 -16.93 12.88 -21.31
CA ALA A 32 -16.82 12.93 -22.78
C ALA A 32 -17.47 11.70 -23.42
N LEU A 33 -17.17 10.48 -22.91
CA LEU A 33 -17.75 9.25 -23.42
C LEU A 33 -19.28 9.19 -23.25
N TYR A 34 -19.80 9.71 -22.15
CA TYR A 34 -21.26 9.77 -21.97
C TYR A 34 -21.91 10.80 -22.90
N CYS A 35 -21.26 11.93 -23.19
CA CYS A 35 -21.76 12.96 -24.11
C CYS A 35 -21.78 12.50 -25.58
N GLU A 36 -20.81 11.67 -26.00
CA GLU A 36 -20.78 11.11 -27.35
C GLU A 36 -21.92 10.11 -27.58
N GLY A 37 -22.43 9.46 -26.54
CA GLY A 37 -23.51 8.49 -26.61
C GLY A 37 -23.07 7.15 -27.23
N GLY A 38 -24.04 6.24 -27.34
CA GLY A 38 -23.80 4.91 -27.89
C GLY A 38 -23.35 3.88 -26.84
N LEU A 39 -23.75 2.62 -27.09
CA LEU A 39 -23.58 1.52 -26.12
C LEU A 39 -22.09 1.30 -25.75
N TRP A 40 -21.21 1.32 -26.74
CA TRP A 40 -19.78 1.06 -26.52
C TRP A 40 -19.11 2.16 -25.68
N HIS A 41 -19.49 3.42 -25.89
CA HIS A 41 -18.96 4.54 -25.09
C HIS A 41 -19.41 4.44 -23.63
N GLN A 42 -20.69 4.07 -23.40
CA GLN A 42 -21.20 3.87 -22.03
C GLN A 42 -20.54 2.69 -21.32
N VAL A 43 -20.30 1.58 -22.01
CA VAL A 43 -19.57 0.43 -21.45
C VAL A 43 -18.15 0.82 -21.08
N THR A 44 -17.45 1.52 -21.97
CA THR A 44 -16.07 2.00 -21.71
C THR A 44 -16.03 2.97 -20.54
N ALA A 45 -16.95 3.92 -20.46
CA ALA A 45 -17.06 4.85 -19.33
C ALA A 45 -17.30 4.12 -18.01
N THR A 46 -18.17 3.11 -18.00
CA THR A 46 -18.43 2.29 -16.81
C THR A 46 -17.20 1.52 -16.36
N VAL A 47 -16.46 0.93 -17.29
CA VAL A 47 -15.20 0.23 -16.99
C VAL A 47 -14.17 1.19 -16.40
N LEU A 48 -14.00 2.38 -16.99
CA LEU A 48 -13.10 3.40 -16.44
C LEU A 48 -13.48 3.82 -15.01
N LEU A 49 -14.78 3.99 -14.75
CA LEU A 49 -15.27 4.30 -13.42
C LEU A 49 -14.96 3.21 -12.40
N LEU A 50 -15.13 1.93 -12.79
CA LEU A 50 -14.76 0.80 -11.95
C LEU A 50 -13.26 0.80 -11.63
N PHE A 51 -12.40 1.05 -12.63
CA PHE A 51 -10.96 1.19 -12.41
C PHE A 51 -10.59 2.34 -11.46
N ALA A 52 -11.36 3.44 -11.47
CA ALA A 52 -11.16 4.53 -10.52
C ALA A 52 -11.55 4.14 -9.09
N ILE A 53 -12.57 3.31 -8.91
CA ILE A 53 -13.13 2.94 -7.60
C ILE A 53 -12.35 1.82 -6.93
N ILE A 54 -11.90 0.80 -7.67
CA ILE A 54 -11.20 -0.39 -7.13
C ILE A 54 -10.04 -0.03 -6.17
N PRO A 55 -9.14 0.92 -6.48
CA PRO A 55 -8.03 1.27 -5.60
C PRO A 55 -8.44 1.82 -4.23
N ILE A 56 -9.64 2.37 -4.10
CA ILE A 56 -10.18 2.84 -2.81
C ILE A 56 -10.29 1.68 -1.82
N PHE A 57 -10.69 0.50 -2.29
CA PHE A 57 -10.83 -0.71 -1.46
C PHE A 57 -9.49 -1.37 -1.15
N LEU A 58 -8.50 -1.19 -2.02
CA LEU A 58 -7.19 -1.81 -1.88
C LEU A 58 -6.21 -0.98 -1.04
N ARG A 59 -6.53 0.28 -0.75
CA ARG A 59 -5.65 1.14 0.04
C ARG A 59 -5.70 0.78 1.52
N PRO A 60 -4.56 0.74 2.22
CA PRO A 60 -4.54 0.57 3.66
C PRO A 60 -4.95 1.89 4.37
N LEU A 61 -5.86 1.81 5.33
CA LEU A 61 -6.35 2.96 6.10
C LEU A 61 -5.55 3.17 7.39
N SER A 62 -5.24 2.09 8.08
CA SER A 62 -4.51 2.15 9.34
C SER A 62 -3.81 0.84 9.64
N THR A 63 -2.76 0.92 10.45
CA THR A 63 -2.05 -0.22 11.01
C THR A 63 -2.23 -0.20 12.53
N SER A 64 -2.48 -1.35 13.13
CA SER A 64 -2.62 -1.50 14.58
C SER A 64 -1.71 -2.62 15.07
N TYR A 65 -1.18 -2.45 16.28
CA TYR A 65 -0.30 -3.41 16.93
C TYR A 65 -0.84 -3.74 18.32
N ASP A 66 -1.04 -5.03 18.62
CA ASP A 66 -1.56 -5.52 19.90
C ASP A 66 -0.49 -6.20 20.79
N GLY A 67 0.77 -6.15 20.39
CA GLY A 67 1.89 -6.80 21.07
C GLY A 67 2.29 -8.15 20.45
N GLU A 68 1.39 -8.83 19.73
CA GLU A 68 1.65 -10.13 19.10
C GLU A 68 1.36 -10.12 17.59
N LYS A 69 0.49 -9.23 17.16
CA LYS A 69 0.01 -9.18 15.77
C LYS A 69 0.00 -7.76 15.25
N LEU A 70 0.30 -7.60 13.98
CA LEU A 70 0.08 -6.39 13.20
C LEU A 70 -1.18 -6.57 12.37
N ILE A 71 -2.10 -5.63 12.48
CA ILE A 71 -3.39 -5.64 11.80
C ILE A 71 -3.44 -4.45 10.86
N VAL A 72 -3.46 -4.71 9.57
CA VAL A 72 -3.66 -3.69 8.53
C VAL A 72 -5.12 -3.64 8.16
N ARG A 73 -5.76 -2.48 8.33
CA ARG A 73 -7.16 -2.26 8.01
C ARG A 73 -7.31 -1.60 6.65
N PHE A 74 -8.21 -2.17 5.86
CA PHE A 74 -8.70 -1.65 4.59
C PHE A 74 -10.15 -1.20 4.74
N LEU A 75 -10.77 -0.70 3.69
CA LEU A 75 -12.15 -0.22 3.77
C LEU A 75 -13.14 -1.35 4.13
N CYS A 76 -13.03 -2.51 3.49
CA CYS A 76 -13.97 -3.63 3.64
C CYS A 76 -13.38 -4.87 4.31
N TYR A 77 -12.07 -4.93 4.53
CA TYR A 77 -11.40 -6.09 5.10
C TYR A 77 -10.19 -5.71 5.94
N LYS A 78 -9.60 -6.69 6.62
CA LYS A 78 -8.38 -6.55 7.40
C LYS A 78 -7.42 -7.69 7.09
N LYS A 79 -6.11 -7.42 7.12
CA LYS A 79 -5.05 -8.43 7.09
C LYS A 79 -4.34 -8.48 8.42
N VAL A 80 -4.09 -9.68 8.91
CA VAL A 80 -3.46 -9.92 10.21
C VAL A 80 -2.14 -10.65 9.99
N TYR A 81 -1.05 -10.10 10.54
CA TYR A 81 0.30 -10.65 10.48
C TYR A 81 0.78 -10.96 11.89
N SER A 82 0.96 -12.24 12.22
CA SER A 82 1.46 -12.66 13.53
C SER A 82 2.97 -12.52 13.60
N LEU A 83 3.49 -11.92 14.66
CA LEU A 83 4.92 -11.80 14.92
C LEU A 83 5.58 -13.15 15.28
N SER A 84 4.79 -14.19 15.55
CA SER A 84 5.30 -15.56 15.63
C SER A 84 5.84 -16.05 14.28
N GLN A 85 5.27 -15.58 13.16
CA GLN A 85 5.60 -15.97 11.78
C GLN A 85 6.46 -14.96 11.05
N TYR A 86 6.50 -13.71 11.51
CA TYR A 86 7.21 -12.60 10.90
C TYR A 86 8.13 -11.92 11.90
N THR A 87 9.31 -11.51 11.42
CA THR A 87 10.22 -10.64 12.15
C THR A 87 10.07 -9.22 11.64
N PRO A 88 9.67 -8.25 12.46
CA PRO A 88 9.57 -6.85 12.05
C PRO A 88 10.97 -6.22 11.95
N VAL A 89 11.21 -5.52 10.86
CA VAL A 89 12.43 -4.73 10.63
C VAL A 89 12.01 -3.30 10.35
N TYR A 90 12.53 -2.37 11.11
CA TYR A 90 12.26 -0.96 10.93
C TYR A 90 13.00 -0.42 9.70
N ILE A 91 12.29 0.37 8.90
CA ILE A 91 12.82 1.09 7.75
C ILE A 91 12.34 2.53 7.83
N GLU A 92 13.27 3.47 8.00
CA GLU A 92 12.95 4.89 8.16
C GLU A 92 12.22 5.48 6.94
N HIS A 93 12.67 5.13 5.74
CA HIS A 93 12.05 5.60 4.51
C HIS A 93 11.99 4.50 3.45
N PHE A 94 10.86 4.39 2.77
CA PHE A 94 10.70 3.49 1.64
C PHE A 94 11.11 4.17 0.33
N SER A 95 12.20 3.73 -0.28
CA SER A 95 12.63 4.20 -1.58
C SER A 95 12.15 3.27 -2.70
N THR A 96 11.49 3.84 -3.70
CA THR A 96 11.07 3.10 -4.91
C THR A 96 12.10 3.14 -6.03
N THR A 97 13.25 3.79 -5.82
CA THR A 97 14.24 4.06 -6.87
C THR A 97 14.84 2.80 -7.48
N LYS A 98 14.93 1.72 -6.70
CA LYS A 98 15.43 0.41 -7.15
C LYS A 98 14.34 -0.68 -7.07
N ALA A 99 13.07 -0.30 -7.22
CA ALA A 99 11.95 -1.21 -7.14
C ALA A 99 11.24 -1.31 -8.49
N VAL A 100 10.95 -2.53 -8.93
CA VAL A 100 10.16 -2.80 -10.13
C VAL A 100 8.74 -3.17 -9.71
N ARG A 101 7.75 -2.58 -10.37
CA ARG A 101 6.33 -2.88 -10.15
C ARG A 101 5.95 -4.13 -10.93
N ILE A 102 5.38 -5.11 -10.26
CA ILE A 102 4.78 -6.27 -10.94
C ILE A 102 3.29 -6.00 -11.12
N PHE A 103 2.58 -5.79 -10.03
CA PHE A 103 1.18 -5.41 -9.97
C PHE A 103 1.00 -4.46 -8.80
N ALA A 104 1.26 -3.17 -9.02
CA ALA A 104 1.33 -2.21 -7.93
C ALA A 104 0.98 -0.79 -8.36
N SER A 105 0.40 -0.03 -7.46
CA SER A 105 0.26 1.42 -7.57
C SER A 105 1.52 2.12 -7.08
N GLY A 106 1.94 3.18 -7.78
CA GLY A 106 3.06 4.01 -7.39
C GLY A 106 2.65 5.45 -7.15
N GLY A 107 1.60 5.68 -6.35
CA GLY A 107 1.10 7.00 -6.00
C GLY A 107 -0.41 7.18 -6.14
N TYR A 108 -1.10 6.38 -6.96
CA TYR A 108 -2.56 6.40 -7.03
C TYR A 108 -3.15 5.68 -5.83
N PHE A 109 -3.73 6.41 -4.89
CA PHE A 109 -4.16 5.97 -3.56
C PHE A 109 -3.06 5.35 -2.68
N GLY A 110 -1.78 5.57 -2.98
CA GLY A 110 -0.63 5.07 -2.22
C GLY A 110 0.29 4.15 -3.01
N TYR A 111 1.17 3.44 -2.29
CA TYR A 111 2.17 2.52 -2.83
C TYR A 111 1.82 1.09 -2.41
N TRP A 112 0.72 0.59 -2.92
CA TRP A 112 0.22 -0.74 -2.59
C TRP A 112 0.41 -1.71 -3.76
N GLY A 113 0.45 -3.00 -3.44
CA GLY A 113 0.55 -4.08 -4.44
C GLY A 113 1.84 -4.88 -4.33
N ILE A 114 2.21 -5.53 -5.43
CA ILE A 114 3.36 -6.43 -5.51
C ILE A 114 4.51 -5.72 -6.20
N TRP A 115 5.65 -5.65 -5.51
CA TRP A 115 6.88 -5.04 -5.95
C TRP A 115 8.00 -6.05 -5.97
N ARG A 116 8.98 -5.86 -6.87
CA ARG A 116 10.30 -6.49 -6.80
C ARG A 116 11.34 -5.44 -6.49
N MET A 117 12.19 -5.73 -5.53
CA MET A 117 13.25 -4.81 -5.14
C MET A 117 14.45 -5.56 -4.56
N HIS A 118 15.62 -4.91 -4.61
CA HIS A 118 16.79 -5.37 -3.87
C HIS A 118 16.69 -4.91 -2.42
N LEU A 119 16.60 -5.86 -1.50
CA LEU A 119 16.64 -5.61 -0.06
C LEU A 119 18.05 -5.91 0.46
N ASN A 120 18.61 -5.01 1.26
CA ASN A 120 19.88 -5.19 1.97
C ASN A 120 21.12 -5.41 1.09
N GLY A 121 21.20 -4.78 -0.10
CA GLY A 121 22.38 -4.86 -0.95
C GLY A 121 22.69 -6.25 -1.53
N ARG A 122 21.79 -7.20 -1.41
CA ARG A 122 21.90 -8.52 -2.03
C ARG A 122 21.57 -8.40 -3.52
N ASP A 123 22.29 -9.11 -4.38
CA ASP A 123 22.05 -9.16 -5.82
C ASP A 123 20.75 -9.87 -6.22
N ARG A 124 20.02 -10.39 -5.23
CA ARG A 124 18.77 -11.13 -5.47
C ARG A 124 17.56 -10.22 -5.36
N TRP A 125 16.68 -10.30 -6.36
CA TRP A 125 15.38 -9.64 -6.37
C TRP A 125 14.41 -10.32 -5.41
N ASP A 126 13.92 -9.57 -4.46
CA ASP A 126 12.90 -10.03 -3.50
C ASP A 126 11.50 -9.56 -3.90
N THR A 127 10.51 -10.43 -3.79
CA THR A 127 9.10 -10.07 -3.98
C THR A 127 8.52 -9.54 -2.67
N LEU A 128 7.90 -8.38 -2.74
CA LEU A 128 7.40 -7.63 -1.60
C LEU A 128 5.93 -7.24 -1.81
N HIS A 129 5.08 -7.54 -0.84
CA HIS A 129 3.73 -7.01 -0.77
C HIS A 129 3.73 -5.69 0.00
N SER A 130 3.50 -4.58 -0.70
CA SER A 130 3.46 -3.26 -0.07
C SER A 130 2.03 -2.85 0.26
N TYR A 131 1.84 -2.27 1.45
CA TYR A 131 0.62 -1.64 1.93
C TYR A 131 0.97 -0.29 2.56
N THR A 132 1.65 0.55 1.79
CA THR A 132 2.08 1.88 2.24
C THR A 132 1.29 2.97 1.51
N THR A 133 1.07 4.09 2.18
CA THR A 133 0.39 5.28 1.61
C THR A 133 1.32 6.46 1.47
N SER A 134 2.48 6.40 2.13
CA SER A 134 3.51 7.42 2.10
C SER A 134 4.91 6.79 2.07
N ARG A 135 5.80 7.39 1.28
CA ARG A 135 7.24 7.04 1.26
C ARG A 135 8.04 7.75 2.33
N LYS A 136 7.47 8.82 2.89
CA LYS A 136 8.13 9.68 3.88
C LYS A 136 7.84 9.28 5.32
N GLU A 137 6.84 8.46 5.53
CA GLU A 137 6.48 7.94 6.84
C GLU A 137 7.27 6.68 7.16
N ASP A 138 7.44 6.41 8.43
CA ASP A 138 8.07 5.20 8.93
C ASP A 138 7.42 3.94 8.37
N CYS A 139 8.24 2.98 8.04
CA CYS A 139 7.81 1.71 7.48
C CYS A 139 8.33 0.55 8.32
N ILE A 140 7.55 -0.50 8.37
CA ILE A 140 7.95 -1.79 8.95
C ILE A 140 7.94 -2.83 7.84
N LEU A 141 9.08 -3.46 7.64
CA LEU A 141 9.23 -4.61 6.78
C LEU A 141 9.07 -5.88 7.63
N LEU A 142 8.06 -6.66 7.32
CA LEU A 142 7.83 -7.97 7.91
C LEU A 142 8.58 -9.02 7.10
N MET A 143 9.65 -9.53 7.67
CA MET A 143 10.44 -10.63 7.11
C MET A 143 9.82 -11.94 7.56
N PRO A 144 9.37 -12.82 6.63
CA PRO A 144 8.83 -14.12 7.01
C PRO A 144 9.94 -15.00 7.58
N LYS A 145 9.61 -15.78 8.61
CA LYS A 145 10.51 -16.79 9.17
C LYS A 145 10.58 -18.04 8.30
N GLU A 146 9.53 -18.28 7.50
CA GLU A 146 9.46 -19.37 6.51
C GLU A 146 9.66 -18.79 5.10
N GLU A 147 10.49 -19.41 4.28
CA GLU A 147 10.79 -18.94 2.91
C GLU A 147 9.58 -18.96 1.96
N SER A 148 8.56 -19.76 2.27
CA SER A 148 7.32 -19.86 1.47
C SER A 148 6.42 -18.62 1.54
N LYS A 149 6.63 -17.73 2.51
CA LYS A 149 5.81 -16.54 2.74
C LYS A 149 6.43 -15.30 2.12
N HIS A 150 5.58 -14.38 1.70
CA HIS A 150 6.02 -13.11 1.10
C HIS A 150 6.43 -12.10 2.18
N LYS A 151 7.44 -11.29 1.85
CA LYS A 151 7.81 -10.10 2.62
C LYS A 151 6.69 -9.07 2.50
N VAL A 152 6.41 -8.35 3.59
CA VAL A 152 5.33 -7.36 3.64
C VAL A 152 5.85 -6.03 4.14
N LEU A 153 5.57 -4.96 3.42
CA LEU A 153 5.91 -3.60 3.81
C LEU A 153 4.63 -2.82 4.17
N LEU A 154 4.65 -2.14 5.30
CA LEU A 154 3.53 -1.34 5.76
C LEU A 154 3.99 -0.08 6.50
N ASN A 155 3.18 0.98 6.44
CA ASN A 155 3.41 2.15 7.29
C ASN A 155 2.99 1.83 8.72
N ALA A 156 3.88 2.10 9.67
CA ALA A 156 3.62 1.99 11.10
C ALA A 156 4.66 2.80 11.88
N ASP A 157 4.36 3.13 13.12
CA ASP A 157 5.28 3.86 13.99
C ASP A 157 6.49 2.97 14.34
N GLY A 158 7.68 3.38 13.92
CA GLY A 158 8.93 2.65 14.17
C GLY A 158 9.21 2.39 15.65
N ARG A 159 8.76 3.29 16.53
CA ARG A 159 8.91 3.17 17.98
C ARG A 159 8.20 1.94 18.59
N TRP A 160 7.35 1.26 17.85
CA TRP A 160 6.71 0.03 18.35
C TRP A 160 7.69 -1.12 18.53
N PHE A 161 8.80 -1.07 17.77
CA PHE A 161 9.80 -2.16 17.71
C PHE A 161 11.23 -1.70 18.03
N THR A 162 11.45 -0.40 18.20
CA THR A 162 12.70 0.08 18.81
C THR A 162 12.57 -0.14 20.31
N THR A 163 13.24 -1.15 20.82
CA THR A 163 13.51 -1.29 22.25
C THR A 163 14.32 -0.06 22.65
N THR A 164 13.73 0.81 23.45
CA THR A 164 14.49 1.71 24.30
C THR A 164 15.15 0.80 25.34
N ASP A 165 16.42 0.43 25.10
CA ASP A 165 17.31 -0.02 26.17
C ASP A 165 17.57 1.12 27.14
#